data_17e090b981b7b11d3c31cfa3335dcfde
#
_entry.id   17e090b981b7b11d3c31cfa3335dcfde
#
_cell.length_a   1.000
_cell.length_b   1.000
_cell.length_c   1.000
_cell.angle_alpha   90.00
_cell.angle_beta   90.00
_cell.angle_gamma   90.00
#
_symmetry.space_group_name_H-M   'P 1'
#
loop_
_entity.id
_entity.type
_entity.pdbx_description
1 polymer ?
#
loop_
_entity_poly.entity_id
_entity_poly.type
_entity_poly.pdbx_seq_one_letter_code
_entity_poly.pdbx_strand_id
1 'polypeptide(L)'
;PLVSGFPNAGLYAKIIFAIGIIGMGMLGIPVLAGSVAYAVSDVKNWKQGLDLKFSQARAFYLVIVLSTFAGWLMNFLGIDPIKGLVFAAVINGLVSIPLIFLLMKISSNRDILGVNVGGKLSRVMLLVAFLAAFASGAILLFATLTA
;
A
#
# COMPACT_ATOMS: atom_id res chain seq x y z
N PRO A 1 18.23 -6.57 -23.15
CA PRO A 1 19.10 -7.73 -23.47
C PRO A 1 18.32 -8.94 -24.00
N LEU A 2 17.07 -9.20 -23.56
CA LEU A 2 16.28 -10.38 -23.96
C LEU A 2 15.77 -10.34 -25.43
N VAL A 3 15.78 -9.21 -26.08
CA VAL A 3 15.14 -9.01 -27.40
C VAL A 3 16.09 -8.41 -28.44
N SER A 4 17.38 -8.26 -28.11
CA SER A 4 18.38 -7.57 -28.95
C SER A 4 18.73 -8.28 -30.27
N GLY A 5 18.29 -9.52 -30.49
CA GLY A 5 18.56 -10.29 -31.71
C GLY A 5 17.42 -10.30 -32.75
N PHE A 6 16.28 -9.63 -32.48
CA PHE A 6 15.13 -9.67 -33.40
C PHE A 6 14.94 -8.33 -34.15
N PRO A 7 14.51 -8.36 -35.41
CA PRO A 7 14.06 -7.14 -36.10
C PRO A 7 12.90 -6.53 -35.27
N ASN A 8 12.95 -5.22 -35.02
CA ASN A 8 12.00 -4.49 -34.13
C ASN A 8 12.10 -4.82 -32.63
N ALA A 9 13.28 -5.21 -32.13
CA ALA A 9 13.52 -5.50 -30.72
C ALA A 9 12.96 -4.45 -29.75
N GLY A 10 13.04 -3.18 -30.09
CA GLY A 10 12.50 -2.08 -29.30
C GLY A 10 10.97 -2.08 -29.20
N LEU A 11 10.28 -2.51 -30.25
CA LEU A 11 8.82 -2.61 -30.24
C LEU A 11 8.34 -3.76 -29.37
N TYR A 12 8.97 -4.92 -29.51
CA TYR A 12 8.64 -6.09 -28.67
C TYR A 12 8.90 -5.82 -27.18
N ALA A 13 10.00 -5.15 -26.86
CA ALA A 13 10.29 -4.76 -25.47
C ALA A 13 9.20 -3.82 -24.90
N LYS A 14 8.74 -2.84 -25.67
CA LYS A 14 7.65 -1.93 -25.25
C LYS A 14 6.33 -2.68 -25.05
N ILE A 15 5.99 -3.61 -25.93
CA ILE A 15 4.74 -4.39 -25.84
C ILE A 15 4.78 -5.29 -24.58
N ILE A 16 5.87 -6.01 -24.36
CA ILE A 16 6.02 -6.88 -23.18
C ILE A 16 5.94 -6.05 -21.89
N PHE A 17 6.59 -4.90 -21.86
CA PHE A 17 6.55 -3.99 -20.73
C PHE A 17 5.13 -3.45 -20.49
N ALA A 18 4.42 -3.04 -21.54
CA ALA A 18 3.05 -2.55 -21.45
C ALA A 18 2.08 -3.63 -20.92
N ILE A 19 2.20 -4.86 -21.40
CA ILE A 19 1.39 -6.00 -20.91
C ILE A 19 1.67 -6.24 -19.43
N GLY A 20 2.93 -6.16 -19.00
CA GLY A 20 3.31 -6.31 -17.60
C GLY A 20 2.68 -5.24 -16.71
N ILE A 21 2.71 -3.96 -17.13
CA ILE A 21 2.08 -2.85 -16.40
C ILE A 21 0.56 -3.03 -16.32
N ILE A 22 -0.07 -3.37 -17.43
CA ILE A 22 -1.53 -3.60 -17.47
C ILE A 22 -1.90 -4.75 -16.52
N GLY A 23 -1.18 -5.88 -16.58
CA GLY A 23 -1.42 -7.01 -15.69
C GLY A 23 -1.24 -6.66 -14.21
N MET A 24 -0.20 -5.90 -13.88
CA MET A 24 0.03 -5.41 -12.52
C MET A 24 -1.11 -4.48 -12.06
N GLY A 25 -1.57 -3.57 -12.92
CA GLY A 25 -2.68 -2.68 -12.62
C GLY A 25 -4.00 -3.44 -12.40
N MET A 26 -4.30 -4.42 -13.23
CA MET A 26 -5.51 -5.24 -13.11
C MET A 26 -5.58 -6.04 -11.80
N LEU A 27 -4.45 -6.47 -11.27
CA LEU A 27 -4.37 -7.15 -9.98
C LEU A 27 -4.23 -6.17 -8.82
N GLY A 28 -3.39 -5.16 -8.95
CA GLY A 28 -3.05 -4.23 -7.87
C GLY A 28 -4.21 -3.30 -7.49
N ILE A 29 -4.93 -2.75 -8.47
CA ILE A 29 -5.99 -1.79 -8.21
C ILE A 29 -7.13 -2.39 -7.37
N PRO A 30 -7.71 -3.56 -7.72
CA PRO A 30 -8.77 -4.17 -6.91
C PRO A 30 -8.31 -4.55 -5.50
N VAL A 31 -7.07 -5.04 -5.36
CA VAL A 31 -6.50 -5.42 -4.06
C VAL A 31 -6.33 -4.20 -3.17
N LEU A 32 -5.75 -3.11 -3.68
CA LEU A 32 -5.56 -1.88 -2.91
C LEU A 32 -6.89 -1.21 -2.57
N ALA A 33 -7.81 -1.10 -3.53
CA ALA A 33 -9.13 -0.54 -3.30
C ALA A 33 -9.94 -1.37 -2.29
N GLY A 34 -9.84 -2.70 -2.37
CA GLY A 34 -10.43 -3.62 -1.40
C GLY A 34 -9.85 -3.44 -0.01
N SER A 35 -8.54 -3.32 0.11
CA SER A 35 -7.86 -3.09 1.41
C SER A 35 -8.33 -1.81 2.09
N VAL A 36 -8.47 -0.72 1.33
CA VAL A 36 -9.03 0.55 1.84
C VAL A 36 -10.48 0.36 2.28
N ALA A 37 -11.29 -0.34 1.49
CA ALA A 37 -12.68 -0.59 1.83
C ALA A 37 -12.83 -1.43 3.11
N TYR A 38 -11.98 -2.45 3.30
CA TYR A 38 -11.93 -3.22 4.54
C TYR A 38 -11.55 -2.33 5.73
N ALA A 39 -10.49 -1.54 5.62
CA ALA A 39 -10.04 -0.66 6.69
C ALA A 39 -11.10 0.35 7.11
N VAL A 40 -11.75 1.02 6.15
CA VAL A 40 -12.81 2.00 6.41
C VAL A 40 -14.05 1.33 7.02
N SER A 41 -14.43 0.17 6.50
CA SER A 41 -15.60 -0.56 6.99
C SER A 41 -15.39 -1.09 8.40
N ASP A 42 -14.18 -1.52 8.74
CA ASP A 42 -13.80 -1.99 10.08
C ASP A 42 -13.92 -0.85 11.12
N VAL A 43 -13.34 0.31 10.82
CA VAL A 43 -13.45 1.51 11.68
C VAL A 43 -14.90 1.97 11.87
N LYS A 44 -15.73 1.82 10.85
CA LYS A 44 -17.15 2.24 10.88
C LYS A 44 -18.11 1.16 11.33
N ASN A 45 -17.62 -0.06 11.62
CA ASN A 45 -18.43 -1.24 11.93
C ASN A 45 -19.49 -1.56 10.86
N TRP A 46 -19.14 -1.36 9.58
CA TRP A 46 -20.01 -1.70 8.47
C TRP A 46 -19.85 -3.17 8.08
N LYS A 47 -20.90 -3.73 7.48
CA LYS A 47 -20.80 -5.07 6.88
C LYS A 47 -19.80 -5.03 5.73
N GLN A 48 -18.81 -5.91 5.79
CA GLN A 48 -17.70 -5.97 4.86
C GLN A 48 -17.46 -7.40 4.37
N GLY A 49 -17.04 -7.54 3.14
CA GLY A 49 -16.70 -8.82 2.52
C GLY A 49 -16.96 -8.79 1.02
N LEU A 50 -16.01 -9.32 0.25
CA LEU A 50 -16.15 -9.49 -1.20
C LEU A 50 -17.10 -10.64 -1.58
N ASP A 51 -17.42 -11.50 -0.63
CA ASP A 51 -18.40 -12.59 -0.72
C ASP A 51 -19.85 -12.11 -0.55
N LEU A 52 -20.04 -10.90 0.03
CA LEU A 52 -21.37 -10.34 0.25
C LEU A 52 -21.91 -9.69 -1.03
N LYS A 53 -23.23 -9.82 -1.23
CA LYS A 53 -23.90 -9.12 -2.34
C LYS A 53 -23.82 -7.61 -2.12
N PHE A 54 -23.80 -6.84 -3.22
CA PHE A 54 -23.79 -5.37 -3.19
C PHE A 54 -24.89 -4.79 -2.28
N SER A 55 -26.09 -5.40 -2.29
CA SER A 55 -27.20 -4.97 -1.45
C SER A 55 -26.97 -5.11 0.06
N GLN A 56 -26.05 -6.00 0.46
CA GLN A 56 -25.76 -6.32 1.87
C GLN A 56 -24.58 -5.48 2.42
N ALA A 57 -23.65 -5.09 1.55
CA ALA A 57 -22.43 -4.34 1.91
C ALA A 57 -22.27 -3.08 1.03
N ARG A 58 -23.33 -2.29 0.86
CA ARG A 58 -23.34 -1.11 -0.03
C ARG A 58 -22.21 -0.13 0.28
N ALA A 59 -22.00 0.15 1.55
CA ALA A 59 -20.97 1.12 1.98
C ALA A 59 -19.56 0.60 1.64
N PHE A 60 -19.29 -0.68 1.82
CA PHE A 60 -18.02 -1.31 1.45
C PHE A 60 -17.74 -1.19 -0.05
N TYR A 61 -18.71 -1.55 -0.89
CA TYR A 61 -18.53 -1.43 -2.35
C TYR A 61 -18.47 0.03 -2.82
N LEU A 62 -19.17 0.94 -2.13
CA LEU A 62 -19.09 2.36 -2.43
C LEU A 62 -17.68 2.90 -2.17
N VAL A 63 -17.01 2.47 -1.11
CA VAL A 63 -15.60 2.85 -0.86
C VAL A 63 -14.69 2.35 -1.97
N ILE A 64 -14.88 1.12 -2.48
CA ILE A 64 -14.10 0.58 -3.61
C ILE A 64 -14.30 1.47 -4.85
N VAL A 65 -15.53 1.78 -5.19
CA VAL A 65 -15.87 2.60 -6.37
C VAL A 65 -15.29 4.01 -6.22
N LEU A 66 -15.47 4.64 -5.06
CA LEU A 66 -14.98 6.00 -4.81
C LEU A 66 -13.44 6.07 -4.84
N SER A 67 -12.74 5.11 -4.24
CA SER A 67 -11.27 5.09 -4.26
C SER A 67 -10.72 4.87 -5.66
N THR A 68 -11.33 3.98 -6.44
CA THR A 68 -10.95 3.75 -7.82
C THR A 68 -11.25 4.97 -8.70
N PHE A 69 -12.42 5.59 -8.52
CA PHE A 69 -12.81 6.80 -9.24
C PHE A 69 -11.91 7.99 -8.89
N ALA A 70 -11.54 8.16 -7.63
CA ALA A 70 -10.61 9.20 -7.21
C ALA A 70 -9.23 9.04 -7.88
N GLY A 71 -8.70 7.81 -7.94
CA GLY A 71 -7.46 7.52 -8.66
C GLY A 71 -7.56 7.83 -10.16
N TRP A 72 -8.69 7.49 -10.79
CA TRP A 72 -8.93 7.80 -12.19
C TRP A 72 -9.04 9.32 -12.42
N LEU A 73 -9.72 10.05 -11.53
CA LEU A 73 -9.89 11.50 -11.62
C LEU A 73 -8.56 12.26 -11.52
N MET A 74 -7.59 11.77 -10.73
CA MET A 74 -6.26 12.38 -10.62
C MET A 74 -5.57 12.51 -11.99
N ASN A 75 -5.83 11.57 -12.90
CA ASN A 75 -5.28 11.60 -14.25
C ASN A 75 -5.82 12.79 -15.09
N PHE A 76 -7.05 13.24 -14.84
CA PHE A 76 -7.64 14.40 -15.52
C PHE A 76 -7.23 15.73 -14.90
N LEU A 77 -6.81 15.72 -13.65
CA LEU A 77 -6.32 16.92 -12.95
C LEU A 77 -4.88 17.28 -13.36
N GLY A 78 -4.28 16.54 -14.30
CA GLY A 78 -2.93 16.79 -14.78
C GLY A 78 -1.84 16.46 -13.75
N ILE A 79 -2.19 15.69 -12.72
CA ILE A 79 -1.23 15.23 -11.71
C ILE A 79 -0.40 14.12 -12.34
N ASP A 80 0.91 14.33 -12.38
CA ASP A 80 1.85 13.31 -12.86
C ASP A 80 1.72 12.03 -12.01
N PRO A 81 1.39 10.87 -12.62
CA PRO A 81 1.23 9.61 -11.90
C PRO A 81 2.46 9.22 -11.07
N ILE A 82 3.66 9.54 -11.55
CA ILE A 82 4.92 9.25 -10.84
C ILE A 82 5.00 10.08 -9.56
N LYS A 83 4.67 11.38 -9.64
CA LYS A 83 4.62 12.24 -8.45
C LYS A 83 3.56 11.76 -7.45
N GLY A 84 2.39 11.33 -7.94
CA GLY A 84 1.34 10.73 -7.11
C GLY A 84 1.81 9.47 -6.37
N LEU A 85 2.52 8.57 -7.07
CA LEU A 85 3.10 7.37 -6.46
C LEU A 85 4.15 7.70 -5.40
N VAL A 86 5.05 8.64 -5.69
CA VAL A 86 6.07 9.08 -4.72
C VAL A 86 5.41 9.68 -3.48
N PHE A 87 4.42 10.54 -3.65
CA PHE A 87 3.68 11.14 -2.54
C PHE A 87 2.97 10.09 -1.68
N ALA A 88 2.30 9.12 -2.31
CA ALA A 88 1.66 8.00 -1.62
C ALA A 88 2.69 7.14 -0.86
N ALA A 89 3.86 6.87 -1.46
CA ALA A 89 4.93 6.13 -0.81
C ALA A 89 5.49 6.86 0.42
N VAL A 90 5.65 8.19 0.34
CA VAL A 90 6.09 9.02 1.47
C VAL A 90 5.09 8.96 2.62
N ILE A 91 3.79 9.14 2.34
CA ILE A 91 2.74 9.06 3.36
C ILE A 91 2.75 7.66 4.00
N ASN A 92 2.83 6.61 3.19
CA ASN A 92 2.87 5.23 3.67
C ASN A 92 4.08 4.97 4.57
N GLY A 93 5.24 5.50 4.19
CA GLY A 93 6.47 5.45 5.00
C GLY A 93 6.30 6.14 6.36
N LEU A 94 5.71 7.34 6.40
CA LEU A 94 5.47 8.07 7.64
C LEU A 94 4.47 7.36 8.54
N VAL A 95 3.38 6.83 7.98
CA VAL A 95 2.36 6.08 8.72
C VAL A 95 2.89 4.76 9.24
N SER A 96 3.88 4.15 8.59
CA SER A 96 4.50 2.90 9.04
C SER A 96 5.20 3.03 10.41
N ILE A 97 5.74 4.21 10.74
CA ILE A 97 6.45 4.43 12.01
C ILE A 97 5.54 4.19 13.24
N PRO A 98 4.40 4.89 13.39
CA PRO A 98 3.49 4.63 14.51
C PRO A 98 2.88 3.22 14.46
N LEU A 99 2.66 2.65 13.28
CA LEU A 99 2.15 1.28 13.15
C LEU A 99 3.14 0.24 13.69
N ILE A 100 4.42 0.35 13.33
CA ILE A 100 5.46 -0.55 13.85
C ILE A 100 5.59 -0.41 15.37
N PHE A 101 5.51 0.83 15.89
CA PHE A 101 5.51 1.07 17.34
C PHE A 101 4.33 0.38 18.03
N LEU A 102 3.12 0.47 17.48
CA LEU A 102 1.94 -0.22 18.00
C LEU A 102 2.10 -1.74 17.93
N LEU A 103 2.63 -2.27 16.84
CA LEU A 103 2.92 -3.69 16.69
C LEU A 103 3.93 -4.18 17.73
N MET A 104 4.97 -3.40 18.04
CA MET A 104 5.91 -3.72 19.12
C MET A 104 5.20 -3.81 20.46
N LYS A 105 4.32 -2.86 20.75
CA LYS A 105 3.57 -2.82 22.00
C LYS A 105 2.61 -4.00 22.13
N ILE A 106 1.87 -4.31 21.07
CA ILE A 106 0.93 -5.44 21.01
C ILE A 106 1.68 -6.77 21.10
N SER A 107 2.77 -6.94 20.32
CA SER A 107 3.59 -8.17 20.30
C SER A 107 4.25 -8.48 21.65
N SER A 108 4.41 -7.48 22.51
CA SER A 108 5.00 -7.63 23.84
C SER A 108 3.95 -7.85 24.94
N ASN A 109 2.67 -7.69 24.65
CA ASN A 109 1.60 -7.76 25.65
C ASN A 109 1.05 -9.18 25.77
N ARG A 110 1.21 -9.78 26.96
CA ARG A 110 0.70 -11.11 27.29
C ARG A 110 -0.82 -11.18 27.42
N ASP A 111 -1.46 -10.08 27.80
CA ASP A 111 -2.92 -10.03 27.96
C ASP A 111 -3.64 -10.12 26.61
N ILE A 112 -2.96 -9.70 25.52
CA ILE A 112 -3.52 -9.74 24.16
C ILE A 112 -3.16 -11.02 23.44
N LEU A 113 -1.90 -11.47 23.53
CA LEU A 113 -1.36 -12.62 22.77
C LEU A 113 -1.29 -13.92 23.56
N GLY A 114 -1.54 -13.88 24.87
CA GLY A 114 -1.52 -15.08 25.71
C GLY A 114 -0.18 -15.81 25.64
N VAL A 115 -0.21 -17.09 25.20
CA VAL A 115 0.99 -17.94 25.02
C VAL A 115 1.81 -17.58 23.78
N ASN A 116 1.24 -16.84 22.82
CA ASN A 116 1.88 -16.51 21.53
C ASN A 116 2.62 -15.17 21.53
N VAL A 117 3.08 -14.72 22.70
CA VAL A 117 3.89 -13.50 22.82
C VAL A 117 5.15 -13.61 21.96
N GLY A 118 5.45 -12.56 21.22
CA GLY A 118 6.61 -12.50 20.34
C GLY A 118 7.91 -12.79 21.06
N GLY A 119 8.68 -13.76 20.55
CA GLY A 119 9.98 -14.13 21.08
C GLY A 119 11.01 -13.01 20.98
N LYS A 120 12.21 -13.22 21.57
CA LYS A 120 13.32 -12.26 21.50
C LYS A 120 13.66 -11.85 20.07
N LEU A 121 13.65 -12.80 19.12
CA LEU A 121 13.93 -12.55 17.70
C LEU A 121 12.89 -11.61 17.07
N SER A 122 11.59 -11.83 17.34
CA SER A 122 10.52 -10.97 16.85
C SER A 122 10.67 -9.52 17.35
N ARG A 123 11.03 -9.33 18.61
CA ARG A 123 11.27 -8.00 19.19
C ARG A 123 12.46 -7.29 18.52
N VAL A 124 13.56 -8.02 18.32
CA VAL A 124 14.77 -7.47 17.66
C VAL A 124 14.42 -7.07 16.22
N MET A 125 13.73 -7.92 15.47
CA MET A 125 13.34 -7.60 14.10
C MET A 125 12.41 -6.39 14.01
N LEU A 126 11.41 -6.28 14.91
CA LEU A 126 10.52 -5.13 14.99
C LEU A 126 11.27 -3.85 15.36
N LEU A 127 12.25 -3.93 16.27
CA LEU A 127 13.07 -2.79 16.65
C LEU A 127 13.96 -2.32 15.50
N VAL A 128 14.58 -3.24 14.77
CA VAL A 128 15.37 -2.93 13.57
C VAL A 128 14.49 -2.28 12.50
N ALA A 129 13.30 -2.83 12.24
CA ALA A 129 12.34 -2.27 11.30
C ALA A 129 11.89 -0.86 11.71
N PHE A 130 11.64 -0.65 13.02
CA PHE A 130 11.28 0.67 13.56
C PHE A 130 12.40 1.69 13.35
N LEU A 131 13.63 1.33 13.69
CA LEU A 131 14.79 2.21 13.53
C LEU A 131 15.04 2.55 12.04
N ALA A 132 14.91 1.57 11.16
CA ALA A 132 15.05 1.78 9.72
C ALA A 132 13.97 2.72 9.17
N ALA A 133 12.70 2.51 9.55
CA ALA A 133 11.59 3.37 9.14
C ALA A 133 11.75 4.79 9.69
N PHE A 134 12.15 4.92 10.96
CA PHE A 134 12.40 6.22 11.60
C PHE A 134 13.55 6.97 10.94
N ALA A 135 14.66 6.30 10.67
CA ALA A 135 15.82 6.90 9.98
C ALA A 135 15.45 7.36 8.56
N SER A 136 14.73 6.54 7.81
CA SER A 136 14.25 6.89 6.46
C SER A 136 13.31 8.10 6.49
N GLY A 137 12.38 8.14 7.44
CA GLY A 137 11.46 9.26 7.63
C GLY A 137 12.19 10.55 8.02
N ALA A 138 13.17 10.46 8.91
CA ALA A 138 13.99 11.60 9.33
C ALA A 138 14.83 12.18 8.19
N ILE A 139 15.48 11.31 7.39
CA ILE A 139 16.25 11.72 6.21
C ILE A 139 15.34 12.42 5.19
N LEU A 140 14.15 11.88 4.96
CA LEU A 140 13.18 12.44 4.01
C LEU A 140 12.68 13.82 4.47
N LEU A 141 12.36 13.98 5.76
CA LEU A 141 11.98 15.27 6.33
C LEU A 141 13.13 16.29 6.24
N PHE A 142 14.35 15.88 6.54
CA PHE A 142 15.52 16.74 6.42
C PHE A 142 15.74 17.18 4.98
N ALA A 143 15.65 16.26 4.02
CA ALA A 143 15.80 16.56 2.59
C ALA A 143 14.73 17.53 2.08
N THR A 144 13.47 17.41 2.56
CA THR A 144 12.40 18.33 2.17
C THR A 144 12.49 19.71 2.80
N LEU A 145 13.15 19.84 3.96
CA LEU A 145 13.36 21.13 4.63
C LEU A 145 14.57 21.90 4.07
N THR A 146 15.50 21.18 3.42
CA THR A 146 16.73 21.75 2.85
C THR A 146 16.67 21.97 1.34
N ALA A 147 15.63 21.49 0.66
CA ALA A 147 15.37 21.69 -0.77
C ALA A 147 14.44 22.87 -1.02
#